data_2a1e9c1166d43a46a9bdcc87a99eab65
#
_entry.id   2a1e9c1166d43a46a9bdcc87a99eab65
#
_cell.length_a   1.000
_cell.length_b   1.000
_cell.length_c   1.000
_cell.angle_alpha   90.00
_cell.angle_beta   90.00
_cell.angle_gamma   90.00
#
_symmetry.space_group_name_H-M   'P 1'
#
loop_
_entity.id
_entity.type
_entity.pdbx_description
1 polymer ?
#
loop_
_entity_poly.entity_id
_entity_poly.type
_entity_poly.pdbx_seq_one_letter_code
_entity_poly.pdbx_strand_id
1 'polypeptide(L)'
;MALKSLIEYIARSLVDHPDHVDVKEIEGEKTTILELRVAEDDLGKVIGRHGRTAKAMRTVINAAATKENKRAVLEILEADHPEGQQL
;
A
#
# COMPACT_ATOMS: atom_id res chain seq x y z
N MET A 1 4.75 14.19 -6.76
CA MET A 1 4.48 12.86 -7.27
C MET A 1 3.40 12.19 -6.44
N ALA A 2 2.50 11.51 -7.10
CA ALA A 2 1.39 10.88 -6.39
C ALA A 2 1.78 9.48 -5.96
N LEU A 3 2.21 9.35 -4.72
CA LEU A 3 2.58 8.03 -4.17
C LEU A 3 1.40 7.08 -4.21
N LYS A 4 0.20 7.60 -3.99
CA LYS A 4 -1.00 6.78 -4.03
C LYS A 4 -1.14 6.09 -5.38
N SER A 5 -0.98 6.84 -6.47
CA SER A 5 -1.11 6.28 -7.81
C SER A 5 -0.05 5.22 -8.08
N LEU A 6 1.15 5.44 -7.57
CA LEU A 6 2.23 4.48 -7.76
C LEU A 6 1.90 3.17 -7.06
N ILE A 7 1.45 3.23 -5.83
CA ILE A 7 1.10 2.02 -5.09
C ILE A 7 -0.09 1.32 -5.73
N GLU A 8 -1.09 2.09 -6.19
CA GLU A 8 -2.22 1.50 -6.89
C GLU A 8 -1.78 0.73 -8.12
N TYR A 9 -0.89 1.33 -8.89
CA TYR A 9 -0.43 0.69 -10.11
C TYR A 9 0.31 -0.60 -9.82
N ILE A 10 1.21 -0.56 -8.84
CA ILE A 10 1.99 -1.75 -8.49
C ILE A 10 1.06 -2.85 -8.00
N ALA A 11 0.17 -2.52 -7.08
CA ALA A 11 -0.71 -3.52 -6.50
C ALA A 11 -1.61 -4.15 -7.55
N ARG A 12 -2.22 -3.32 -8.41
CA ARG A 12 -3.10 -3.87 -9.44
C ARG A 12 -2.37 -4.75 -10.44
N SER A 13 -1.07 -4.50 -10.60
CA SER A 13 -0.27 -5.31 -11.50
C SER A 13 0.05 -6.67 -10.92
N LEU A 14 -0.04 -6.83 -9.61
CA LEU A 14 0.38 -8.06 -8.93
C LEU A 14 -0.78 -8.96 -8.56
N VAL A 15 -1.96 -8.41 -8.34
CA VAL A 15 -3.05 -9.15 -7.72
C VAL A 15 -3.97 -9.78 -8.76
N ASP A 16 -4.77 -10.75 -8.30
CA ASP A 16 -5.79 -11.38 -9.15
C ASP A 16 -7.10 -10.62 -9.13
N HIS A 17 -7.32 -9.79 -8.12
CA HIS A 17 -8.56 -9.03 -7.97
C HIS A 17 -8.25 -7.55 -7.94
N PRO A 18 -7.87 -6.97 -9.07
CA PRO A 18 -7.47 -5.55 -9.09
C PRO A 18 -8.60 -4.60 -8.73
N ASP A 19 -9.85 -5.01 -8.92
CA ASP A 19 -10.99 -4.16 -8.55
C ASP A 19 -11.15 -4.06 -7.04
N HIS A 20 -10.47 -4.89 -6.27
CA HIS A 20 -10.49 -4.78 -4.80
C HIS A 20 -9.35 -3.94 -4.27
N VAL A 21 -8.45 -3.49 -5.13
CA VAL A 21 -7.34 -2.66 -4.67
C VAL A 21 -7.85 -1.27 -4.35
N ASP A 22 -7.52 -0.80 -3.16
CA ASP A 22 -7.86 0.54 -2.72
C ASP A 22 -6.71 1.10 -1.91
N VAL A 23 -6.35 2.33 -2.19
CA VAL A 23 -5.28 2.99 -1.46
C VAL A 23 -5.81 4.27 -0.86
N LYS A 24 -5.65 4.39 0.45
CA LYS A 24 -6.02 5.61 1.16
C LYS A 24 -4.74 6.34 1.56
N GLU A 25 -4.68 7.61 1.25
CA GLU A 25 -3.52 8.41 1.57
C GLU A 25 -3.89 9.40 2.66
N ILE A 26 -3.12 9.37 3.74
CA ILE A 26 -3.30 10.31 4.84
C ILE A 26 -2.03 11.13 4.90
N GLU A 27 -2.13 12.39 4.50
CA GLU A 27 -0.96 13.24 4.36
C GLU A 27 -0.83 14.13 5.58
N GLY A 28 0.28 13.99 6.28
CA GLY A 28 0.64 14.87 7.37
C GLY A 28 1.73 15.81 6.92
N GLU A 29 2.18 16.61 7.86
CA GLU A 29 3.18 17.61 7.55
C GLU A 29 4.51 16.99 7.16
N LYS A 30 4.92 15.96 7.88
CA LYS A 30 6.20 15.30 7.61
C LYS A 30 6.08 13.84 7.30
N THR A 31 4.89 13.26 7.44
CA THR A 31 4.68 11.83 7.22
C THR A 31 3.43 11.63 6.40
N THR A 32 3.54 10.78 5.40
CA THR A 32 2.38 10.36 4.60
C THR A 32 2.16 8.88 4.88
N ILE A 33 0.92 8.53 5.21
CA ILE A 33 0.56 7.14 5.44
C ILE A 33 -0.26 6.66 4.26
N LEU A 34 0.14 5.52 3.70
CA LEU A 34 -0.56 4.91 2.59
C LEU A 34 -1.11 3.58 3.07
N GLU A 35 -2.44 3.46 3.05
CA GLU A 35 -3.10 2.22 3.43
C GLU A 35 -3.53 1.51 2.16
N LEU A 36 -2.88 0.40 1.88
CA LEU A 36 -3.18 -0.42 0.72
C LEU A 36 -4.07 -1.57 1.13
N ARG A 37 -5.26 -1.63 0.54
CA ARG A 37 -6.18 -2.72 0.80
C ARG A 37 -6.30 -3.57 -0.44
N VAL A 38 -6.21 -4.88 -0.25
CA VAL A 38 -6.36 -5.86 -1.32
C VAL A 38 -7.23 -6.99 -0.82
N ALA A 39 -7.77 -7.78 -1.74
CA ALA A 39 -8.53 -8.95 -1.36
C ALA A 39 -7.67 -9.87 -0.51
N GLU A 40 -8.30 -10.59 0.42
CA GLU A 40 -7.58 -11.47 1.32
C GLU A 40 -6.70 -12.45 0.56
N ASP A 41 -7.23 -12.99 -0.54
CA ASP A 41 -6.48 -13.96 -1.35
C ASP A 41 -5.23 -13.36 -1.97
N ASP A 42 -5.18 -12.05 -2.08
CA ASP A 42 -4.08 -11.37 -2.76
C ASP A 42 -3.02 -10.82 -1.82
N LEU A 43 -3.24 -10.95 -0.50
CA LEU A 43 -2.27 -10.38 0.45
C LEU A 43 -0.87 -10.92 0.21
N GLY A 44 -0.76 -12.22 -0.01
CA GLY A 44 0.55 -12.82 -0.24
C GLY A 44 1.25 -12.27 -1.46
N LYS A 45 0.49 -11.81 -2.45
CA LYS A 45 1.08 -11.30 -3.69
C LYS A 45 1.70 -9.93 -3.51
N VAL A 46 1.13 -9.11 -2.62
CA VAL A 46 1.70 -7.77 -2.39
C VAL A 46 2.72 -7.79 -1.28
N ILE A 47 2.67 -8.78 -0.39
CA ILE A 47 3.70 -8.92 0.64
C ILE A 47 4.93 -9.57 0.04
N GLY A 48 4.73 -10.64 -0.75
CA GLY A 48 5.81 -11.34 -1.41
C GLY A 48 6.50 -12.31 -0.49
N ARG A 49 7.33 -13.17 -1.09
CA ARG A 49 8.05 -14.17 -0.32
C ARG A 49 8.98 -13.47 0.65
N HIS A 50 8.90 -13.86 1.92
CA HIS A 50 9.70 -13.28 2.99
C HIS A 50 9.50 -11.76 3.10
N GLY A 51 8.35 -11.28 2.64
CA GLY A 51 8.04 -9.85 2.73
C GLY A 51 8.81 -8.98 1.76
N ARG A 52 9.43 -9.57 0.75
CA ARG A 52 10.34 -8.82 -0.13
C ARG A 52 9.63 -7.80 -0.99
N THR A 53 8.42 -8.11 -1.47
CA THR A 53 7.69 -7.17 -2.31
C THR A 53 7.27 -5.96 -1.51
N ALA A 54 6.72 -6.19 -0.32
CA ALA A 54 6.33 -5.08 0.55
C ALA A 54 7.54 -4.23 0.92
N LYS A 55 8.67 -4.88 1.21
CA LYS A 55 9.88 -4.14 1.56
C LYS A 55 10.34 -3.29 0.39
N ALA A 56 10.28 -3.84 -0.83
CA ALA A 56 10.69 -3.09 -2.01
C ALA A 56 9.79 -1.88 -2.23
N MET A 57 8.48 -2.06 -2.05
CA MET A 57 7.56 -0.93 -2.19
C MET A 57 7.87 0.15 -1.16
N ARG A 58 8.15 -0.26 0.07
CA ARG A 58 8.48 0.72 1.12
C ARG A 58 9.74 1.47 0.79
N THR A 59 10.73 0.79 0.23
CA THR A 59 11.98 1.44 -0.15
C THR A 59 11.73 2.49 -1.22
N VAL A 60 10.93 2.15 -2.22
CA VAL A 60 10.67 3.07 -3.34
C VAL A 60 9.89 4.29 -2.86
N ILE A 61 8.82 4.09 -2.09
CA ILE A 61 8.01 5.23 -1.69
C ILE A 61 8.75 6.13 -0.71
N ASN A 62 9.63 5.56 0.11
CA ASN A 62 10.41 6.40 1.00
C ASN A 62 11.45 7.20 0.25
N ALA A 63 12.04 6.62 -0.79
CA ALA A 63 12.96 7.38 -1.63
C ALA A 63 12.24 8.57 -2.27
N ALA A 64 11.02 8.34 -2.76
CA ALA A 64 10.26 9.41 -3.38
C ALA A 64 9.85 10.47 -2.36
N ALA A 65 9.44 10.03 -1.17
CA ALA A 65 9.03 10.98 -0.13
C ALA A 65 10.20 11.82 0.36
N THR A 66 11.39 11.24 0.40
CA THR A 66 12.57 11.95 0.84
C THR A 66 12.85 13.16 -0.02
N LYS A 67 12.55 13.08 -1.31
CA LYS A 67 12.74 14.23 -2.19
C LYS A 67 11.91 15.43 -1.73
N GLU A 68 10.85 15.19 -0.99
CA GLU A 68 10.00 16.26 -0.48
C GLU A 68 10.17 16.46 1.00
N ASN A 69 11.26 15.92 1.55
CA ASN A 69 11.55 16.02 2.98
C ASN A 69 10.45 15.41 3.83
N LYS A 70 9.91 14.30 3.36
CA LYS A 70 8.86 13.58 4.07
C LYS A 70 9.23 12.12 4.23
N ARG A 71 8.49 11.45 5.09
CA ARG A 71 8.59 10.02 5.31
C ARG A 71 7.29 9.38 4.83
N ALA A 72 7.38 8.20 4.26
CA ALA A 72 6.20 7.46 3.83
C ALA A 72 6.10 6.15 4.58
N VAL A 73 4.89 5.83 5.02
CA VAL A 73 4.59 4.59 5.72
C VAL A 73 3.56 3.84 4.89
N LEU A 74 3.82 2.56 4.63
CA LEU A 74 2.90 1.72 3.88
C LEU A 74 2.32 0.66 4.80
N GLU A 75 0.99 0.62 4.89
CA GLU A 75 0.27 -0.42 5.61
C GLU A 75 -0.51 -1.25 4.61
N ILE A 76 -0.45 -2.57 4.76
CA ILE A 76 -1.12 -3.50 3.85
C ILE A 76 -2.22 -4.18 4.64
N LEU A 77 -3.47 -4.04 4.14
CA LEU A 77 -4.65 -4.48 4.86
C LEU A 77 -5.57 -5.26 3.93
N GLU A 78 -6.52 -5.99 4.52
CA GLU A 78 -7.54 -6.70 3.76
C GLU A 78 -8.64 -5.76 3.32
N ALA A 79 -9.00 -5.81 2.04
CA ALA A 79 -10.04 -4.96 1.50
C ALA A 79 -11.43 -5.44 1.89
N ASP A 80 -11.60 -6.74 2.04
CA ASP A 80 -12.92 -7.32 2.23
C ASP A 80 -13.30 -7.48 3.68
N HIS A 81 -12.68 -6.72 4.54
CA HIS A 81 -13.01 -6.79 5.97
C HIS A 81 -13.73 -5.51 6.34
N PRO A 82 -15.03 -5.44 6.18
CA PRO A 82 -15.75 -4.19 6.44
C PRO A 82 -15.57 -3.79 7.87
N GLU A 83 -15.47 -2.48 8.07
CA GLU A 83 -15.38 -1.98 9.42
C GLU A 83 -16.65 -2.28 10.14
N GLY A 84 -16.51 -2.55 11.41
CA GLY A 84 -17.67 -2.91 12.18
C GLY A 84 -17.94 -4.38 12.19
N GLN A 85 -17.26 -5.12 11.37
CA GLN A 85 -17.38 -6.56 11.37
C GLN A 85 -16.20 -7.24 12.04
N GLN A 86 -15.33 -6.51 12.58
CA GLN A 86 -14.32 -7.13 13.40
C GLN A 86 -14.98 -7.61 14.64
N LEU A 87 -14.69 -8.76 14.99
CA LEU A 87 -15.33 -9.34 16.14
C LEU A 87 -14.37 -9.54 17.25
#